data_79bad3ed8ece4a7cd159afab7b2e68bc
#
_entry.id   79bad3ed8ece4a7cd159afab7b2e68bc
#
_cell.length_a   1.000
_cell.length_b   1.000
_cell.length_c   1.000
_cell.angle_alpha   90.00
_cell.angle_beta   90.00
_cell.angle_gamma   90.00
#
_symmetry.space_group_name_H-M   'P 1'
#
loop_
_entity.id
_entity.type
_entity.pdbx_description
1 polymer ?
#
loop_
_entity_poly.entity_id
_entity_poly.type
_entity_poly.pdbx_seq_one_letter_code
_entity_poly.pdbx_strand_id
1 'polypeptide(L)'
;MTEKDIRDKITQLRVEHNHLSEYQLSLELGQSKGYIQGITAGRSLPSMKMFLNICECFSIEPAEFFEEPTASALEREVRREIRGLTEEDMKHLLYIIKRMKSDNSRK
;
A
#
# COMPACT_ATOMS: atom_id res chain seq x y z
N MET A 1 12.61 -3.04 1.78
CA MET A 1 12.06 -1.96 0.92
C MET A 1 13.19 -1.24 0.22
N THR A 2 13.18 -1.22 -1.09
CA THR A 2 14.19 -0.56 -1.90
C THR A 2 13.53 0.50 -2.78
N GLU A 3 14.34 1.31 -3.45
CA GLU A 3 13.82 2.29 -4.40
C GLU A 3 13.01 1.62 -5.51
N LYS A 4 13.45 0.44 -5.95
CA LYS A 4 12.72 -0.34 -6.96
C LYS A 4 11.32 -0.71 -6.47
N ASP A 5 11.20 -1.11 -5.20
CA ASP A 5 9.90 -1.46 -4.62
C ASP A 5 8.93 -0.28 -4.64
N ILE A 6 9.44 0.93 -4.40
CA ILE A 6 8.64 2.16 -4.44
C ILE A 6 8.14 2.40 -5.87
N ARG A 7 9.01 2.28 -6.86
CA ARG A 7 8.65 2.47 -8.27
C ARG A 7 7.62 1.44 -8.73
N ASP A 8 7.84 0.18 -8.36
CA ASP A 8 6.94 -0.92 -8.73
C ASP A 8 5.57 -0.73 -8.09
N LYS A 9 5.52 -0.24 -6.86
CA LYS A 9 4.25 0.03 -6.16
C LYS A 9 3.46 1.13 -6.86
N ILE A 10 4.12 2.19 -7.28
CA ILE A 10 3.46 3.28 -8.01
C ILE A 10 2.85 2.73 -9.31
N THR A 11 3.60 1.90 -10.04
CA THR A 11 3.12 1.26 -11.26
C THR A 11 1.91 0.37 -10.98
N GLN A 12 1.98 -0.43 -9.93
CA GLN A 12 0.89 -1.31 -9.51
C GLN A 12 -0.38 -0.52 -9.20
N LEU A 13 -0.25 0.54 -8.41
CA LEU A 13 -1.39 1.39 -8.05
C LEU A 13 -2.02 2.03 -9.28
N ARG A 14 -1.18 2.51 -10.20
CA ARG A 14 -1.64 3.13 -11.43
C ARG A 14 -2.46 2.15 -12.28
N VAL A 15 -1.99 0.92 -12.38
CA VAL A 15 -2.69 -0.12 -13.17
C VAL A 15 -3.98 -0.57 -12.49
N GLU A 16 -3.96 -0.73 -11.16
CA GLU A 16 -5.12 -1.22 -10.40
C GLU A 16 -6.21 -0.17 -10.21
N HIS A 17 -5.84 1.11 -10.18
CA HIS A 17 -6.77 2.21 -9.93
C HIS A 17 -6.97 3.04 -11.20
N ASN A 18 -8.12 2.86 -11.85
CA ASN A 18 -8.55 3.65 -13.00
C ASN A 18 -7.65 3.57 -14.24
N HIS A 19 -6.67 2.67 -14.27
CA HIS A 19 -5.74 2.50 -15.39
C HIS A 19 -5.10 3.81 -15.85
N LEU A 20 -4.69 4.65 -14.89
CA LEU A 20 -4.05 5.92 -15.22
C LEU A 20 -2.71 5.69 -15.91
N SER A 21 -2.49 6.41 -17.02
CA SER A 21 -1.17 6.42 -17.65
C SER A 21 -0.19 7.23 -16.78
N GLU A 22 1.10 7.06 -17.05
CA GLU A 22 2.13 7.88 -16.37
C GLU A 22 1.90 9.36 -16.61
N TYR A 23 1.52 9.72 -17.83
CA TYR A 23 1.18 11.07 -18.23
C TYR A 23 0.00 11.61 -17.41
N GLN A 24 -1.09 10.84 -17.35
CA GLN A 24 -2.29 11.24 -16.62
C GLN A 24 -2.03 11.43 -15.14
N LEU A 25 -1.30 10.50 -14.52
CA LEU A 25 -0.96 10.62 -13.11
C LEU A 25 -0.10 11.85 -12.85
N SER A 26 0.87 12.14 -13.72
CA SER A 26 1.70 13.34 -13.59
C SER A 26 0.85 14.61 -13.56
N LEU A 27 -0.15 14.71 -14.46
CA LEU A 27 -1.05 15.85 -14.51
C LEU A 27 -1.96 15.92 -13.28
N GLU A 28 -2.47 14.77 -12.83
CA GLU A 28 -3.30 14.70 -11.62
C GLU A 28 -2.56 15.23 -10.39
N LEU A 29 -1.25 15.01 -10.35
CA LEU A 29 -0.40 15.48 -9.26
C LEU A 29 0.04 16.94 -9.42
N GLY A 30 -0.42 17.62 -10.48
CA GLY A 30 -0.03 18.99 -10.75
C GLY A 30 1.42 19.14 -11.19
N GLN A 31 2.02 18.11 -11.73
CA GLN A 31 3.42 18.09 -12.14
C GLN A 31 3.56 18.12 -13.67
N SER A 32 4.79 18.25 -14.14
CA SER A 32 5.06 18.16 -15.58
C SER A 32 4.69 16.78 -16.10
N LYS A 33 4.40 16.70 -17.39
CA LYS A 33 3.93 15.46 -18.02
C LYS A 33 4.90 14.28 -17.98
N GLY A 34 6.18 14.53 -17.72
CA GLY A 34 7.20 13.48 -17.60
C GLY A 34 7.56 13.12 -16.17
N TYR A 35 6.86 13.66 -15.19
CA TYR A 35 7.23 13.49 -13.78
C TYR A 35 7.23 12.02 -13.34
N ILE A 36 6.14 11.31 -13.55
CA ILE A 36 6.03 9.89 -13.16
C ILE A 36 6.97 9.02 -14.00
N GLN A 37 7.11 9.30 -15.29
CA GLN A 37 8.05 8.57 -16.12
C GLN A 37 9.48 8.68 -15.59
N GLY A 38 9.86 9.86 -15.07
CA GLY A 38 11.17 10.05 -14.46
C GLY A 38 11.37 9.14 -13.24
N ILE A 39 10.31 8.93 -12.46
CA ILE A 39 10.36 8.04 -11.31
C ILE A 39 10.46 6.58 -11.76
N THR A 40 9.58 6.13 -12.64
CA THR A 40 9.56 4.74 -13.08
C THR A 40 10.82 4.36 -13.87
N ALA A 41 11.43 5.31 -14.56
CA ALA A 41 12.69 5.10 -15.27
C ALA A 41 13.92 5.09 -14.35
N GLY A 42 13.75 5.33 -13.07
CA GLY A 42 14.85 5.28 -12.12
C GLY A 42 15.64 6.56 -11.95
N ARG A 43 15.17 7.67 -12.52
CA ARG A 43 15.89 8.95 -12.46
C ARG A 43 15.68 9.71 -11.16
N SER A 44 14.55 9.50 -10.51
CA SER A 44 14.23 10.21 -9.26
C SER A 44 13.24 9.40 -8.42
N LEU A 45 13.06 9.83 -7.18
CA LEU A 45 12.01 9.36 -6.30
C LEU A 45 11.12 10.54 -5.93
N PRO A 46 9.85 10.30 -5.56
CA PRO A 46 9.01 11.40 -5.11
C PRO A 46 9.53 11.98 -3.79
N SER A 47 9.36 13.29 -3.61
CA SER A 47 9.54 13.90 -2.30
C SER A 47 8.48 13.38 -1.36
N MET A 48 8.66 13.58 -0.05
CA MET A 48 7.66 13.19 0.94
C MET A 48 6.31 13.85 0.66
N LYS A 49 6.32 15.11 0.29
CA LYS A 49 5.10 15.84 -0.07
C LYS A 49 4.40 15.17 -1.25
N MET A 50 5.14 14.85 -2.28
CA MET A 50 4.57 14.19 -3.47
C MET A 50 4.13 12.78 -3.18
N PHE A 51 4.85 12.06 -2.31
CA PHE A 51 4.44 10.74 -1.85
C PHE A 51 3.05 10.79 -1.20
N LEU A 52 2.84 11.76 -0.31
CA LEU A 52 1.53 11.93 0.32
C LEU A 52 0.44 12.26 -0.69
N ASN A 53 0.76 13.09 -1.69
CA ASN A 53 -0.17 13.42 -2.75
C ASN A 53 -0.51 12.19 -3.62
N ILE A 54 0.46 11.32 -3.86
CA ILE A 54 0.24 10.06 -4.59
C ILE A 54 -0.73 9.17 -3.80
N CYS A 55 -0.51 9.00 -2.51
CA CYS A 55 -1.42 8.23 -1.67
C CYS A 55 -2.83 8.79 -1.69
N GLU A 56 -2.96 10.12 -1.60
CA GLU A 56 -4.26 10.78 -1.65
C GLU A 56 -4.95 10.56 -2.99
N CYS A 57 -4.19 10.66 -4.09
CA CYS A 57 -4.70 10.44 -5.44
C CYS A 57 -5.33 9.05 -5.59
N PHE A 58 -4.74 8.04 -4.97
CA PHE A 58 -5.25 6.66 -5.02
C PHE A 58 -6.14 6.30 -3.84
N SER A 59 -6.45 7.25 -2.97
CA SER A 59 -7.30 7.05 -1.78
C SER A 59 -6.79 5.92 -0.88
N ILE A 60 -5.47 5.84 -0.71
CA ILE A 60 -4.84 4.86 0.18
C ILE A 60 -4.10 5.59 1.31
N GLU A 61 -3.99 4.89 2.44
CA GLU A 61 -3.16 5.37 3.54
C GLU A 61 -1.68 5.09 3.24
N PRO A 62 -0.74 5.95 3.71
CA PRO A 62 0.69 5.67 3.52
C PRO A 62 1.11 4.28 3.99
N ALA A 63 0.52 3.76 5.07
CA ALA A 63 0.81 2.42 5.55
C ALA A 63 0.46 1.35 4.51
N GLU A 64 -0.63 1.54 3.76
CA GLU A 64 -1.03 0.61 2.70
C GLU A 64 -0.03 0.61 1.54
N PHE A 65 0.59 1.74 1.28
CA PHE A 65 1.62 1.83 0.24
C PHE A 65 2.79 0.88 0.53
N PHE A 66 3.13 0.71 1.80
CA PHE A 66 4.26 -0.12 2.22
C PHE A 66 3.88 -1.53 2.65
N GLU A 67 2.63 -1.96 2.41
CA GLU A 67 2.22 -3.32 2.70
C GLU A 67 2.94 -4.32 1.81
N GLU A 68 3.21 -5.50 2.39
CA GLU A 68 3.86 -6.58 1.66
C GLU A 68 3.00 -7.00 0.45
N PRO A 69 3.61 -7.11 -0.75
CA PRO A 69 2.86 -7.53 -1.94
C PRO A 69 2.25 -8.92 -1.82
N THR A 70 2.76 -9.75 -0.90
CA THR A 70 2.31 -11.11 -0.68
C THR A 70 1.05 -11.20 0.18
N ALA A 71 0.65 -10.09 0.83
CA ALA A 71 -0.55 -10.08 1.65
C ALA A 71 -1.78 -10.35 0.77
N SER A 72 -2.59 -11.34 1.14
CA SER A 72 -3.83 -11.64 0.42
C SER A 72 -4.86 -10.53 0.62
N ALA A 73 -5.85 -10.51 -0.27
CA ALA A 73 -6.96 -9.55 -0.13
C ALA A 73 -7.69 -9.74 1.20
N LEU A 74 -7.83 -11.00 1.63
CA LEU A 74 -8.47 -11.32 2.91
C LEU A 74 -7.65 -10.83 4.09
N GLU A 75 -6.33 -10.98 4.04
CA GLU A 75 -5.44 -10.48 5.08
C GLU A 75 -5.54 -8.97 5.21
N ARG A 76 -5.58 -8.26 4.08
CA ARG A 76 -5.74 -6.80 4.09
C ARG A 76 -7.07 -6.38 4.69
N GLU A 77 -8.14 -7.13 4.39
CA GLU A 77 -9.45 -6.86 4.96
C GLU A 77 -9.47 -7.05 6.47
N VAL A 78 -8.86 -8.14 6.96
CA VAL A 78 -8.72 -8.40 8.40
C VAL A 78 -7.98 -7.27 9.09
N ARG A 79 -6.88 -6.79 8.47
CA ARG A 79 -6.11 -5.68 9.04
C ARG A 79 -6.93 -4.40 9.16
N ARG A 80 -7.81 -4.13 8.19
CA ARG A 80 -8.68 -2.95 8.25
C ARG A 80 -9.70 -3.08 9.38
N GLU A 81 -10.30 -4.25 9.52
CA GLU A 81 -11.33 -4.49 10.54
C GLU A 81 -10.78 -4.44 11.96
N ILE A 82 -9.50 -4.75 12.15
CA ILE A 82 -8.86 -4.66 13.46
C ILE A 82 -8.80 -3.22 13.96
N ARG A 83 -8.69 -2.26 13.06
CA ARG A 83 -8.66 -0.84 13.42
C ARG A 83 -9.98 -0.45 14.09
N GLY A 84 -9.87 0.20 15.23
CA GLY A 84 -11.05 0.63 15.98
C GLY A 84 -11.54 -0.37 17.02
N LEU A 85 -10.94 -1.54 17.12
CA LEU A 85 -11.25 -2.47 18.21
C LEU A 85 -10.71 -1.92 19.54
N THR A 86 -11.40 -2.22 20.62
CA THR A 86 -10.92 -1.88 21.95
C THR A 86 -9.71 -2.75 22.29
N GLU A 87 -8.94 -2.33 23.29
CA GLU A 87 -7.81 -3.11 23.76
C GLU A 87 -8.24 -4.49 24.27
N GLU A 88 -9.39 -4.55 24.94
CA GLU A 88 -9.96 -5.80 25.42
C GLU A 88 -10.28 -6.75 24.26
N ASP A 89 -10.93 -6.25 23.23
CA ASP A 89 -11.25 -7.05 22.04
C ASP A 89 -9.98 -7.51 21.32
N MET A 90 -8.95 -6.67 21.27
CA MET A 90 -7.67 -7.03 20.67
C MET A 90 -7.00 -8.18 21.44
N LYS A 91 -7.10 -8.20 22.76
CA LYS A 91 -6.58 -9.30 23.58
C LYS A 91 -7.30 -10.61 23.27
N HIS A 92 -8.62 -10.57 23.14
CA HIS A 92 -9.41 -11.74 22.76
C HIS A 92 -9.02 -12.25 21.38
N LEU A 93 -8.88 -11.33 20.42
CA LEU A 93 -8.48 -11.69 19.06
C LEU A 93 -7.10 -12.31 19.04
N LEU A 94 -6.15 -11.76 19.78
CA LEU A 94 -4.79 -12.29 19.87
C LEU A 94 -4.79 -13.73 20.41
N TYR A 95 -5.61 -14.00 21.42
CA TYR A 95 -5.76 -15.34 21.96
C TYR A 95 -6.24 -16.33 20.89
N ILE A 96 -7.25 -15.94 20.13
CA ILE A 96 -7.81 -16.77 19.05
C ILE A 96 -6.75 -17.03 17.99
N ILE A 97 -6.03 -16.00 17.57
CA ILE A 97 -4.97 -16.13 16.57
C ILE A 97 -3.89 -17.11 17.02
N LYS A 98 -3.46 -17.01 18.27
CA LYS A 98 -2.45 -17.90 18.81
C LYS A 98 -2.91 -19.35 18.85
N ARG A 99 -4.19 -19.58 19.18
CA ARG A 99 -4.78 -20.92 19.16
C ARG A 99 -4.78 -21.50 17.76
N MET A 100 -5.20 -20.70 16.76
CA MET A 100 -5.21 -21.13 15.36
C MET A 100 -3.82 -21.55 14.89
N LYS A 101 -2.80 -20.76 15.23
CA LYS A 101 -1.42 -21.06 14.86
C LYS A 101 -0.90 -22.34 15.53
N SER A 102 -1.25 -22.54 16.80
CA SER A 102 -0.88 -23.75 17.54
C SER A 102 -1.49 -24.99 16.90
N ASP A 103 -2.78 -24.93 16.57
CA ASP A 103 -3.48 -26.04 15.92
C ASP A 103 -2.87 -26.35 14.55
N ASN A 104 -2.55 -25.31 13.77
CA ASN A 104 -1.94 -25.48 12.46
C ASN A 104 -0.52 -26.09 12.55
N SER A 105 0.24 -25.73 13.57
CA SER A 105 1.61 -26.24 13.74
C SER A 105 1.68 -27.69 14.14
N ARG A 106 0.56 -28.29 14.56
CA ARG A 106 0.48 -29.73 14.92
C ARG A 106 0.27 -30.64 13.71
N LYS A 107 0.00 -30.05 12.57
CA LYS A 107 -0.13 -30.80 11.33
C LYS A 107 1.24 -31.00 10.66
#